data_012aa3ac5cc592c6e0c411dde62bc8d2
#
_entry.id   012aa3ac5cc592c6e0c411dde62bc8d2
#
_cell.length_a   1.000
_cell.length_b   1.000
_cell.length_c   1.000
_cell.angle_alpha   90.00
_cell.angle_beta   90.00
_cell.angle_gamma   90.00
#
_symmetry.space_group_name_H-M   'P 1'
#
loop_
_entity.id
_entity.type
_entity.pdbx_description
1 polymer ?
#
loop_
_entity_poly.entity_id
_entity_poly.type
_entity_poly.pdbx_seq_one_letter_code
_entity_poly.pdbx_strand_id
1 'polypeptide(L)'
;SPFTWYNDGFCDVANLSDYRMRPNGSYPGRTHRFYTGTPVFAFGTGLSLTTFERTVVWEGGGGGGAPARVVVARSSDDDDAERVVATLNISVANTGDREGDEVVMVYVVPPRGAIALGAPRQQLAAFVRVTLAAGVSTHVSLGITQRHLVVAAPQRESSDGGESGMWHVRINADEATALPFTVQFE
;
A
#
# COMPACT_ATOMS: atom_id res chain seq x y z
N SER A 1 13.03 -6.14 4.74
CA SER A 1 12.85 -5.76 6.16
C SER A 1 11.40 -5.97 6.56
N PRO A 2 11.10 -6.77 7.59
CA PRO A 2 9.73 -6.99 8.07
C PRO A 2 9.23 -5.85 8.98
N PHE A 3 10.00 -4.79 9.12
CA PHE A 3 9.66 -3.61 9.92
C PHE A 3 10.31 -2.35 9.36
N THR A 4 9.85 -1.19 9.80
CA THR A 4 10.42 0.11 9.46
C THR A 4 11.65 0.37 10.36
N TRP A 5 12.80 0.65 9.77
CA TRP A 5 13.99 1.05 10.51
C TRP A 5 14.00 2.57 10.61
N TYR A 6 13.86 3.07 11.83
CA TYR A 6 13.86 4.50 12.09
C TYR A 6 15.29 5.07 12.09
N ASN A 7 15.42 6.36 11.84
CA ASN A 7 16.67 7.07 11.95
C ASN A 7 17.10 7.26 13.43
N ASP A 8 18.33 7.71 13.65
CA ASP A 8 18.93 7.87 14.99
C ASP A 8 18.12 8.81 15.90
N GLY A 9 17.57 9.89 15.35
CA GLY A 9 16.77 10.85 16.14
C GLY A 9 15.37 10.36 16.54
N PHE A 10 14.96 9.16 16.12
CA PHE A 10 13.63 8.65 16.45
C PHE A 10 13.43 8.46 17.97
N CYS A 11 14.45 7.96 18.67
CA CYS A 11 14.38 7.72 20.12
C CYS A 11 14.31 9.02 20.94
N ASP A 12 14.73 10.15 20.39
CA ASP A 12 14.68 11.45 21.05
C ASP A 12 13.25 11.99 21.13
N VAL A 13 12.37 11.57 20.18
CA VAL A 13 10.99 12.05 20.07
C VAL A 13 9.94 10.97 20.35
N ALA A 14 10.37 9.71 20.46
CA ALA A 14 9.50 8.55 20.65
C ALA A 14 9.97 7.69 21.82
N ASN A 15 9.39 7.93 23.00
CA ASN A 15 9.68 7.11 24.17
C ASN A 15 9.25 5.65 23.96
N LEU A 16 10.03 4.69 24.49
CA LEU A 16 9.71 3.25 24.43
C LEU A 16 8.38 2.88 25.12
N SER A 17 7.96 3.65 26.12
CA SER A 17 6.67 3.48 26.79
C SER A 17 5.50 4.14 26.06
N ASP A 18 5.75 4.86 24.97
CA ASP A 18 4.71 5.46 24.13
C ASP A 18 4.23 4.47 23.06
N TYR A 19 3.05 3.91 23.25
CA TYR A 19 2.45 2.93 22.34
C TYR A 19 1.55 3.55 21.27
N ARG A 20 1.49 4.89 21.17
CA ARG A 20 0.71 5.54 20.12
C ARG A 20 1.29 5.20 18.76
N MET A 21 0.40 4.87 17.83
CA MET A 21 0.80 4.54 16.46
C MET A 21 0.81 5.77 15.56
N ARG A 22 -0.13 6.69 15.78
CA ARG A 22 -0.36 7.88 14.95
C ARG A 22 0.52 9.05 15.36
N PRO A 23 0.94 9.89 14.39
CA PRO A 23 1.68 11.10 14.71
C PRO A 23 0.85 12.07 15.54
N ASN A 24 1.53 12.83 16.43
CA ASN A 24 0.90 13.88 17.23
C ASN A 24 1.96 14.87 17.71
N GLY A 25 1.87 16.12 17.30
CA GLY A 25 2.87 17.13 17.58
C GLY A 25 4.25 16.76 17.04
N SER A 26 5.27 16.72 17.89
CA SER A 26 6.63 16.30 17.54
C SER A 26 6.79 14.78 17.37
N TYR A 27 5.84 13.98 17.84
CA TYR A 27 5.88 12.54 17.70
C TYR A 27 5.52 12.10 16.26
N PRO A 28 6.44 11.46 15.52
CA PRO A 28 6.26 11.21 14.08
C PRO A 28 5.38 10.01 13.73
N GLY A 29 4.85 9.30 14.72
CA GLY A 29 4.13 8.04 14.50
C GLY A 29 5.05 6.84 14.31
N ARG A 30 4.45 5.65 14.15
CA ARG A 30 5.18 4.38 14.02
C ARG A 30 4.71 3.58 12.80
N THR A 31 5.54 2.66 12.36
CA THR A 31 5.35 1.71 11.27
C THR A 31 5.17 2.37 9.89
N HIS A 32 5.21 1.56 8.84
CA HIS A 32 4.95 2.00 7.48
C HIS A 32 3.58 2.67 7.28
N ARG A 33 2.65 2.43 8.21
CA ARG A 33 1.29 2.99 8.14
C ARG A 33 1.23 4.45 8.57
N PHE A 34 2.02 4.87 9.54
CA PHE A 34 1.85 6.17 10.18
C PHE A 34 3.11 7.01 10.28
N TYR A 35 4.30 6.42 10.19
CA TYR A 35 5.55 7.16 10.34
C TYR A 35 5.69 8.26 9.29
N THR A 36 5.91 9.50 9.74
CA THR A 36 6.00 10.70 8.90
C THR A 36 7.45 11.09 8.57
N GLY A 37 8.42 10.50 9.25
CA GLY A 37 9.83 10.73 8.98
C GLY A 37 10.37 9.86 7.83
N THR A 38 11.65 10.04 7.51
CA THR A 38 12.35 9.22 6.52
C THR A 38 13.01 8.02 7.23
N PRO A 39 12.61 6.78 6.92
CA PRO A 39 13.25 5.61 7.51
C PRO A 39 14.62 5.35 6.89
N VAL A 40 15.54 4.72 7.63
CA VAL A 40 16.80 4.16 7.09
C VAL A 40 16.48 3.04 6.10
N PHE A 41 15.58 2.12 6.51
CA PHE A 41 15.01 1.12 5.62
C PHE A 41 13.49 1.08 5.78
N ALA A 42 12.78 1.27 4.69
CA ALA A 42 11.32 1.16 4.68
C ALA A 42 10.88 -0.29 4.94
N PHE A 43 9.66 -0.47 5.43
CA PHE A 43 9.03 -1.79 5.50
C PHE A 43 8.99 -2.41 4.09
N GLY A 44 9.38 -3.67 3.99
CA GLY A 44 9.47 -4.39 2.72
C GLY A 44 10.78 -4.20 1.95
N THR A 45 11.67 -3.28 2.37
CA THR A 45 13.00 -3.14 1.74
C THR A 45 13.77 -4.46 1.83
N GLY A 46 14.27 -4.93 0.70
CA GLY A 46 15.12 -6.10 0.56
C GLY A 46 16.32 -5.81 -0.31
N LEU A 47 17.32 -6.68 -0.22
CA LEU A 47 18.45 -6.70 -1.13
C LEU A 47 18.29 -7.95 -2.03
N SER A 48 18.51 -7.77 -3.32
CA SER A 48 18.51 -8.85 -4.29
C SER A 48 19.90 -8.97 -4.93
N LEU A 49 20.28 -10.19 -5.27
CA LEU A 49 21.50 -10.47 -6.05
C LEU A 49 21.27 -10.37 -7.56
N THR A 50 20.05 -10.04 -7.95
CA THR A 50 19.64 -9.79 -9.35
C THR A 50 18.76 -8.57 -9.41
N THR A 51 18.42 -8.12 -10.61
CA THR A 51 17.59 -6.92 -10.82
C THR A 51 16.22 -7.30 -11.36
N PHE A 52 15.19 -6.57 -10.94
CA PHE A 52 13.81 -6.78 -11.39
C PHE A 52 13.20 -5.50 -11.92
N GLU A 53 12.47 -5.63 -13.02
CA GLU A 53 11.57 -4.59 -13.54
C GLU A 53 10.13 -4.99 -13.30
N ARG A 54 9.29 -4.00 -13.02
CA ARG A 54 7.87 -4.19 -12.74
C ARG A 54 7.04 -3.20 -13.54
N THR A 55 6.02 -3.72 -14.21
CA THR A 55 5.01 -2.91 -14.88
C THR A 55 3.65 -3.27 -14.33
N VAL A 56 2.86 -2.28 -13.96
CA VAL A 56 1.54 -2.48 -13.36
C VAL A 56 0.46 -1.83 -14.20
N VAL A 57 -0.64 -2.56 -14.37
CA VAL A 57 -1.85 -2.09 -15.06
C VAL A 57 -3.09 -2.55 -14.30
N TRP A 58 -4.17 -1.78 -14.40
CA TRP A 58 -5.47 -2.20 -13.90
C TRP A 58 -6.09 -3.24 -14.82
N GLU A 59 -6.69 -4.29 -14.26
CA GLU A 59 -7.49 -5.25 -15.02
C GLU A 59 -8.75 -4.56 -15.57
N GLY A 60 -9.01 -4.78 -16.87
CA GLY A 60 -10.15 -4.17 -17.56
C GLY A 60 -9.96 -2.71 -17.98
N GLY A 61 -8.84 -2.09 -17.63
CA GLY A 61 -8.47 -0.76 -18.13
C GLY A 61 -7.86 -0.86 -19.53
N GLY A 62 -8.62 -0.53 -20.57
CA GLY A 62 -8.09 -0.46 -21.94
C GLY A 62 -6.91 0.52 -22.01
N GLY A 63 -5.70 0.01 -22.25
CA GLY A 63 -4.51 0.84 -22.43
C GLY A 63 -3.85 1.36 -21.16
N GLY A 64 -4.01 0.70 -20.00
CA GLY A 64 -3.33 1.06 -18.75
C GLY A 64 -4.04 2.13 -17.90
N GLY A 65 -5.28 2.49 -18.24
CA GLY A 65 -6.10 3.42 -17.46
C GLY A 65 -6.54 2.82 -16.12
N ALA A 66 -6.60 3.66 -15.09
CA ALA A 66 -7.22 3.29 -13.82
C ALA A 66 -8.69 2.88 -14.04
N PRO A 67 -9.27 1.99 -13.19
CA PRO A 67 -10.70 1.77 -13.21
C PRO A 67 -11.39 3.12 -13.01
N ALA A 68 -12.36 3.42 -13.86
CA ALA A 68 -13.02 4.71 -13.84
C ALA A 68 -13.62 5.04 -12.46
N ARG A 69 -14.04 4.00 -11.75
CA ARG A 69 -14.66 4.13 -10.41
C ARG A 69 -14.76 2.77 -9.74
N VAL A 70 -14.37 2.70 -8.47
CA VAL A 70 -14.62 1.57 -7.58
C VAL A 70 -15.74 1.96 -6.64
N VAL A 71 -16.84 1.22 -6.68
CA VAL A 71 -17.98 1.41 -5.77
C VAL A 71 -17.85 0.43 -4.61
N VAL A 72 -17.87 0.96 -3.39
CA VAL A 72 -17.77 0.23 -2.15
C VAL A 72 -19.08 0.37 -1.39
N ALA A 73 -19.81 -0.73 -1.24
CA ALA A 73 -21.01 -0.73 -0.41
C ALA A 73 -20.61 -0.57 1.07
N ARG A 74 -21.38 0.24 1.80
CA ARG A 74 -21.25 0.36 3.25
C ARG A 74 -21.99 -0.80 3.90
N SER A 75 -21.32 -1.92 4.02
CA SER A 75 -21.86 -3.12 4.69
C SER A 75 -21.11 -3.37 5.99
N SER A 76 -21.84 -3.80 7.00
CA SER A 76 -21.29 -4.33 8.25
C SER A 76 -21.00 -5.83 8.18
N ASP A 77 -21.30 -6.47 7.05
CA ASP A 77 -21.11 -7.91 6.87
C ASP A 77 -19.65 -8.23 6.54
N ASP A 78 -19.06 -9.14 7.29
CA ASP A 78 -17.68 -9.59 7.08
C ASP A 78 -17.46 -10.21 5.69
N ASP A 79 -18.48 -10.84 5.10
CA ASP A 79 -18.41 -11.40 3.74
C ASP A 79 -18.19 -10.32 2.68
N ASP A 80 -18.79 -9.14 2.83
CA ASP A 80 -18.59 -8.02 1.93
C ASP A 80 -17.18 -7.42 2.07
N ALA A 81 -16.57 -7.49 3.25
CA ALA A 81 -15.23 -6.96 3.48
C ALA A 81 -14.16 -7.66 2.62
N GLU A 82 -14.30 -8.95 2.38
CA GLU A 82 -13.37 -9.76 1.56
C GLU A 82 -13.67 -9.70 0.05
N ARG A 83 -14.74 -9.02 -0.36
CA ARG A 83 -15.09 -8.87 -1.77
C ARG A 83 -13.99 -8.11 -2.51
N VAL A 84 -13.44 -8.70 -3.58
CA VAL A 84 -12.49 -8.04 -4.48
C VAL A 84 -13.22 -6.95 -5.26
N VAL A 85 -12.76 -5.72 -5.17
CA VAL A 85 -13.36 -4.53 -5.79
C VAL A 85 -12.51 -3.97 -6.93
N ALA A 86 -11.25 -4.35 -6.99
CA ALA A 86 -10.35 -4.01 -8.09
C ALA A 86 -9.21 -5.03 -8.18
N THR A 87 -8.69 -5.27 -9.38
CA THR A 87 -7.58 -6.19 -9.64
C THR A 87 -6.47 -5.47 -10.40
N LEU A 88 -5.24 -5.76 -9.99
CA LEU A 88 -4.02 -5.30 -10.64
C LEU A 88 -3.34 -6.47 -11.35
N ASN A 89 -2.94 -6.26 -12.60
CA ASN A 89 -2.06 -7.16 -13.32
C ASN A 89 -0.65 -6.57 -13.32
N ILE A 90 0.30 -7.31 -12.76
CA ILE A 90 1.67 -6.87 -12.57
C ILE A 90 2.58 -7.81 -13.34
N SER A 91 3.30 -7.26 -14.32
CA SER A 91 4.39 -7.97 -14.99
C SER A 91 5.67 -7.79 -14.18
N VAL A 92 6.34 -8.90 -13.89
CA VAL A 92 7.63 -8.92 -13.18
C VAL A 92 8.64 -9.59 -14.09
N ALA A 93 9.74 -8.91 -14.40
CA ALA A 93 10.83 -9.41 -15.21
C ALA A 93 12.13 -9.44 -14.39
N ASN A 94 12.83 -10.56 -14.39
CA ASN A 94 14.20 -10.62 -13.89
C ASN A 94 15.13 -10.15 -15.02
N THR A 95 15.66 -8.94 -14.88
CA THR A 95 16.56 -8.30 -15.88
C THR A 95 18.04 -8.53 -15.58
N GLY A 96 18.36 -9.27 -14.51
CA GLY A 96 19.72 -9.60 -14.16
C GLY A 96 20.21 -10.93 -14.77
N ASP A 97 21.39 -11.37 -14.33
CA ASP A 97 22.15 -12.49 -14.89
C ASP A 97 21.98 -13.83 -14.13
N ARG A 98 21.17 -13.86 -13.09
CA ARG A 98 20.94 -15.04 -12.25
C ARG A 98 19.50 -15.16 -11.76
N GLU A 99 19.13 -16.36 -11.35
CA GLU A 99 17.87 -16.62 -10.68
C GLU A 99 17.77 -15.85 -9.37
N GLY A 100 16.58 -15.37 -9.06
CA GLY A 100 16.28 -14.68 -7.81
C GLY A 100 14.79 -14.61 -7.50
N ASP A 101 14.53 -14.23 -6.26
CA ASP A 101 13.18 -14.03 -5.77
C ASP A 101 12.84 -12.54 -5.70
N GLU A 102 11.63 -12.22 -6.11
CA GLU A 102 11.03 -10.91 -5.93
C GLU A 102 9.75 -11.01 -5.09
N VAL A 103 9.58 -10.08 -4.17
CA VAL A 103 8.33 -9.93 -3.41
C VAL A 103 7.62 -8.67 -3.90
N VAL A 104 6.54 -8.87 -4.62
CA VAL A 104 5.67 -7.78 -5.07
C VAL A 104 4.66 -7.46 -3.97
N MET A 105 4.69 -6.25 -3.44
CA MET A 105 3.76 -5.76 -2.41
C MET A 105 2.91 -4.63 -2.98
N VAL A 106 1.60 -4.74 -2.80
CA VAL A 106 0.61 -3.74 -3.22
C VAL A 106 0.14 -2.96 -2.01
N TYR A 107 0.34 -1.65 -2.03
CA TYR A 107 -0.15 -0.73 -1.00
C TYR A 107 -1.28 0.13 -1.54
N VAL A 108 -2.30 0.35 -0.73
CA VAL A 108 -3.33 1.36 -0.96
C VAL A 108 -3.03 2.60 -0.12
N VAL A 109 -3.20 3.76 -0.74
CA VAL A 109 -2.94 5.08 -0.16
C VAL A 109 -4.26 5.85 -0.20
N PRO A 110 -4.85 6.19 0.94
CA PRO A 110 -6.11 6.94 0.99
C PRO A 110 -5.92 8.40 0.57
N PRO A 111 -7.02 9.12 0.31
CA PRO A 111 -7.00 10.55 0.05
C PRO A 111 -6.27 11.34 1.15
N ARG A 112 -5.64 12.44 0.79
CA ARG A 112 -4.90 13.29 1.74
C ARG A 112 -5.79 13.81 2.87
N GLY A 113 -7.08 14.06 2.59
CA GLY A 113 -8.06 14.45 3.60
C GLY A 113 -8.20 13.42 4.70
N ALA A 114 -8.34 12.13 4.35
CA ALA A 114 -8.39 11.04 5.31
C ALA A 114 -7.11 10.95 6.15
N ILE A 115 -5.94 11.10 5.52
CA ILE A 115 -4.65 11.09 6.23
C ILE A 115 -4.57 12.24 7.24
N ALA A 116 -5.04 13.42 6.88
CA ALA A 116 -5.10 14.58 7.77
C ALA A 116 -6.01 14.34 8.99
N LEU A 117 -7.04 13.51 8.84
CA LEU A 117 -7.95 13.07 9.92
C LEU A 117 -7.42 11.86 10.69
N GLY A 118 -6.18 11.45 10.46
CA GLY A 118 -5.50 10.38 11.19
C GLY A 118 -5.64 8.98 10.58
N ALA A 119 -6.11 8.85 9.33
CA ALA A 119 -6.05 7.59 8.61
C ALA A 119 -4.59 7.16 8.34
N PRO A 120 -4.32 5.86 8.11
CA PRO A 120 -3.00 5.41 7.69
C PRO A 120 -2.54 6.12 6.40
N ARG A 121 -1.24 6.43 6.31
CA ARG A 121 -0.63 6.98 5.09
C ARG A 121 -0.62 5.99 3.94
N GLN A 122 -0.53 4.72 4.27
CA GLN A 122 -0.63 3.58 3.34
C GLN A 122 -0.99 2.31 4.12
N GLN A 123 -1.53 1.35 3.42
CA GLN A 123 -1.87 0.04 3.96
C GLN A 123 -1.50 -1.05 2.97
N LEU A 124 -0.82 -2.11 3.42
CA LEU A 124 -0.54 -3.27 2.59
C LEU A 124 -1.86 -3.99 2.28
N ALA A 125 -2.20 -4.11 1.01
CA ALA A 125 -3.42 -4.76 0.54
C ALA A 125 -3.17 -6.20 0.09
N ALA A 126 -2.10 -6.43 -0.65
CA ALA A 126 -1.77 -7.76 -1.15
C ALA A 126 -0.25 -7.91 -1.33
N PHE A 127 0.22 -9.14 -1.40
CA PHE A 127 1.60 -9.43 -1.78
C PHE A 127 1.71 -10.82 -2.40
N VAL A 128 2.76 -11.02 -3.20
CA VAL A 128 3.13 -12.31 -3.76
C VAL A 128 4.64 -12.41 -3.86
N ARG A 129 5.19 -13.59 -3.69
CA ARG A 129 6.60 -13.91 -3.96
C ARG A 129 6.69 -14.71 -5.25
N VAL A 130 7.59 -14.32 -6.13
CA VAL A 130 7.89 -15.01 -7.39
C VAL A 130 9.37 -15.32 -7.47
N THR A 131 9.71 -16.50 -7.97
CA THR A 131 11.09 -16.91 -8.28
C THR A 131 11.25 -16.93 -9.78
N LEU A 132 12.22 -16.20 -10.31
CA LEU A 132 12.43 -16.07 -11.76
C LEU A 132 13.87 -16.34 -12.12
N ALA A 133 14.08 -17.22 -13.10
CA ALA A 133 15.39 -17.38 -13.73
C ALA A 133 15.82 -16.09 -14.45
N ALA A 134 17.10 -15.95 -14.75
CA ALA A 134 17.65 -14.81 -15.48
C ALA A 134 16.93 -14.62 -16.83
N GLY A 135 16.52 -13.40 -17.11
CA GLY A 135 15.82 -13.02 -18.36
C GLY A 135 14.36 -13.48 -18.46
N VAL A 136 13.82 -14.13 -17.44
CA VAL A 136 12.43 -14.63 -17.45
C VAL A 136 11.48 -13.59 -16.85
N SER A 137 10.27 -13.53 -17.42
CA SER A 137 9.17 -12.69 -16.95
C SER A 137 7.95 -13.52 -16.57
N THR A 138 7.16 -13.01 -15.63
CA THR A 138 5.86 -13.58 -15.28
C THR A 138 4.82 -12.50 -15.07
N HIS A 139 3.54 -12.90 -15.03
CA HIS A 139 2.44 -12.02 -14.71
C HIS A 139 1.77 -12.52 -13.43
N VAL A 140 1.47 -11.60 -12.53
CA VAL A 140 0.72 -11.88 -11.30
C VAL A 140 -0.50 -10.98 -11.23
N SER A 141 -1.61 -11.53 -10.74
CA SER A 141 -2.87 -10.82 -10.57
C SER A 141 -3.14 -10.68 -9.07
N LEU A 142 -3.29 -9.45 -8.57
CA LEU A 142 -3.52 -9.16 -7.16
C LEU A 142 -4.78 -8.34 -6.96
N GLY A 143 -5.68 -8.84 -6.11
CA GLY A 143 -6.96 -8.20 -5.78
C GLY A 143 -6.83 -7.19 -4.64
N ILE A 144 -7.54 -6.08 -4.76
CA ILE A 144 -7.84 -5.15 -3.68
C ILE A 144 -9.23 -5.47 -3.19
N THR A 145 -9.37 -5.80 -1.91
CA THR A 145 -10.68 -6.08 -1.31
C THR A 145 -11.28 -4.82 -0.68
N GLN A 146 -12.56 -4.85 -0.45
CA GLN A 146 -13.31 -3.75 0.15
C GLN A 146 -12.70 -3.28 1.48
N ARG A 147 -12.29 -4.19 2.37
CA ARG A 147 -11.67 -3.87 3.67
C ARG A 147 -10.42 -3.01 3.55
N HIS A 148 -9.69 -3.09 2.43
CA HIS A 148 -8.49 -2.27 2.23
C HIS A 148 -8.81 -0.81 1.94
N LEU A 149 -10.04 -0.51 1.56
CA LEU A 149 -10.53 0.83 1.27
C LEU A 149 -11.28 1.46 2.47
N VAL A 150 -11.61 0.65 3.47
CA VAL A 150 -12.18 1.15 4.74
C VAL A 150 -11.04 1.47 5.71
N VAL A 151 -10.80 2.75 5.96
CA VAL A 151 -9.71 3.21 6.83
C VAL A 151 -10.24 3.95 8.05
N ALA A 152 -9.76 3.55 9.22
CA ALA A 152 -10.09 4.24 10.47
C ALA A 152 -9.39 5.59 10.54
N ALA A 153 -10.16 6.66 10.58
CA ALA A 153 -9.70 8.03 10.81
C ALA A 153 -10.37 8.54 12.11
N PRO A 154 -9.66 8.52 13.25
CA PRO A 154 -10.25 8.78 14.58
C PRO A 154 -10.84 10.18 14.76
N GLN A 155 -10.43 11.14 13.93
CA GLN A 155 -10.91 12.52 13.98
C GLN A 155 -12.13 12.77 13.07
N ARG A 156 -12.70 11.70 12.48
CA ARG A 156 -13.96 11.83 11.72
C ARG A 156 -15.16 11.84 12.68
N GLU A 157 -16.12 12.70 12.38
CA GLU A 157 -17.37 12.77 13.14
C GLU A 157 -18.32 11.59 12.82
N SER A 158 -18.11 10.88 11.68
CA SER A 158 -18.89 9.71 11.30
C SER A 158 -18.04 8.44 11.36
N SER A 159 -18.60 7.37 11.93
CA SER A 159 -17.99 6.06 12.09
C SER A 159 -17.90 5.21 10.81
N ASP A 160 -18.30 5.75 9.68
CA ASP A 160 -18.56 4.99 8.44
C ASP A 160 -17.32 4.52 7.68
N GLY A 161 -16.13 4.67 8.28
CA GLY A 161 -14.89 3.99 7.89
C GLY A 161 -14.30 4.29 6.50
N GLY A 162 -15.09 4.79 5.54
CA GLY A 162 -14.66 5.00 4.18
C GLY A 162 -14.61 6.48 3.78
N GLU A 163 -13.67 6.86 2.92
CA GLU A 163 -13.61 8.20 2.31
C GLU A 163 -13.67 8.09 0.80
N SER A 164 -14.75 8.65 0.22
CA SER A 164 -14.87 8.81 -1.23
C SER A 164 -13.81 9.78 -1.73
N GLY A 165 -13.23 9.49 -2.88
CA GLY A 165 -12.22 10.38 -3.46
C GLY A 165 -11.13 9.64 -4.23
N MET A 166 -10.03 10.35 -4.48
CA MET A 166 -8.90 9.80 -5.22
C MET A 166 -7.96 9.05 -4.30
N TRP A 167 -7.84 7.76 -4.53
CA TRP A 167 -6.91 6.86 -3.91
C TRP A 167 -5.75 6.55 -4.86
N HIS A 168 -4.68 6.00 -4.32
CA HIS A 168 -3.56 5.53 -5.12
C HIS A 168 -3.18 4.11 -4.72
N VAL A 169 -2.67 3.37 -5.69
CA VAL A 169 -1.96 2.11 -5.44
C VAL A 169 -0.48 2.33 -5.68
N ARG A 170 0.37 1.74 -4.85
CA ARG A 170 1.83 1.72 -5.00
C ARG A 170 2.34 0.29 -4.97
N ILE A 171 3.37 0.02 -5.73
CA ILE A 171 4.08 -1.26 -5.71
C ILE A 171 5.39 -1.08 -4.94
N ASN A 172 5.65 -1.95 -3.97
CA ASN A 172 6.87 -1.99 -3.15
C ASN A 172 7.22 -0.64 -2.46
N ALA A 173 6.22 0.15 -2.10
CA ALA A 173 6.36 1.50 -1.56
C ALA A 173 7.10 2.50 -2.48
N ASP A 174 7.26 2.18 -3.76
CA ASP A 174 7.84 3.06 -4.77
C ASP A 174 6.80 4.09 -5.22
N GLU A 175 7.10 5.37 -5.01
CA GLU A 175 6.20 6.48 -5.38
C GLU A 175 6.06 6.62 -6.91
N ALA A 176 7.07 6.22 -7.68
CA ALA A 176 7.03 6.27 -9.14
C ALA A 176 6.00 5.30 -9.74
N THR A 177 5.62 4.25 -8.99
CA THR A 177 4.59 3.28 -9.40
C THR A 177 3.18 3.68 -8.99
N ALA A 178 2.96 4.88 -8.47
CA ALA A 178 1.65 5.30 -7.97
C ALA A 178 0.61 5.39 -9.10
N LEU A 179 -0.41 4.53 -9.06
CA LEU A 179 -1.55 4.55 -9.96
C LEU A 179 -2.79 5.10 -9.24
N PRO A 180 -3.40 6.19 -9.75
CA PRO A 180 -4.62 6.74 -9.17
C PRO A 180 -5.85 5.91 -9.52
N PHE A 181 -6.85 5.92 -8.64
CA PHE A 181 -8.21 5.41 -8.90
C PHE A 181 -9.22 6.13 -8.01
N THR A 182 -10.48 6.16 -8.44
CA THR A 182 -11.54 6.83 -7.69
C THR A 182 -12.34 5.79 -6.90
N VAL A 183 -12.55 6.05 -5.61
CA VAL A 183 -13.42 5.25 -4.74
C VAL A 183 -14.64 6.07 -4.39
N GLN A 184 -15.81 5.43 -4.44
CA GLN A 184 -17.07 5.99 -3.96
C GLN A 184 -17.71 5.00 -2.99
N PHE A 185 -18.05 5.49 -1.81
CA PHE A 185 -18.83 4.76 -0.81
C PHE A 185 -20.31 5.11 -0.97
N GLU A 186 -21.15 4.07 -1.05
CA GLU A 186 -22.62 4.16 -1.18
C GLU A 186 -23.31 3.55 0.05
#